data_d68f7f04abdc26fd9c8b91292d5010c1
#
_entry.id   d68f7f04abdc26fd9c8b91292d5010c1
#
_cell.length_a   1.000
_cell.length_b   1.000
_cell.length_c   1.000
_cell.angle_alpha   90.00
_cell.angle_beta   90.00
_cell.angle_gamma   90.00
#
_symmetry.space_group_name_H-M   'P 1'
#
loop_
_entity.id
_entity.type
_entity.pdbx_description
1 polymer ?
#
loop_
_entity_poly.entity_id
_entity_poly.type
_entity_poly.pdbx_seq_one_letter_code
_entity_poly.pdbx_strand_id
1 'polypeptide(L)'
;GSPGTGRGREGTGRPDGVGGGTLGGGEGAGAHDLESAVALVAGTAQPQWIARRRGPAPQAGKEAHYASVAGTGLRLPAGSALAESEWLAVAGVDLTSGRGDALIRAAAPLAEQAALELAGAWLTEEECTVWEGGRLRTERLRRLGAITLTTTPGPPPGPTAVAEAVVARVRAEGADAGLGVLPWDEEALGLRARLALLHEHLGEPWP
;
A
#
# COMPACT_ATOMS: atom_id res chain seq x y z
N GLY A 1 54.68 15.05 65.40
CA GLY A 1 55.98 15.26 64.86
C GLY A 1 55.87 15.80 63.42
N SER A 2 55.92 17.10 63.26
CA SER A 2 56.33 17.81 62.06
C SER A 2 57.86 17.70 61.91
N PRO A 3 58.49 18.22 60.84
CA PRO A 3 58.13 18.77 59.54
C PRO A 3 59.09 18.26 58.42
N GLY A 4 58.82 18.67 57.14
CA GLY A 4 59.77 18.52 56.05
C GLY A 4 59.41 19.28 54.83
N THR A 5 59.93 20.48 54.75
CA THR A 5 60.05 21.39 53.62
C THR A 5 60.81 20.81 52.42
N GLY A 6 60.41 21.14 51.18
CA GLY A 6 61.20 20.87 49.99
C GLY A 6 60.69 21.59 48.75
N ARG A 7 61.33 22.71 48.43
CA ARG A 7 61.20 23.63 47.32
C ARG A 7 61.32 22.97 45.93
N GLY A 8 60.54 23.46 44.97
CA GLY A 8 60.97 24.13 43.78
C GLY A 8 61.39 23.32 42.56
N ARG A 9 60.69 23.49 41.44
CA ARG A 9 61.29 23.99 40.19
C ARG A 9 60.25 24.18 39.14
N GLU A 10 60.26 25.36 38.61
CA GLU A 10 59.60 25.77 37.34
C GLU A 10 60.15 24.90 36.21
N GLY A 11 59.23 24.44 35.32
CA GLY A 11 59.50 23.79 34.07
C GLY A 11 58.45 24.18 33.06
N THR A 12 58.83 25.20 32.26
CA THR A 12 58.14 25.61 31.05
C THR A 12 58.07 24.47 30.09
N GLY A 13 56.88 24.01 29.73
CA GLY A 13 56.61 22.96 28.71
C GLY A 13 55.39 23.32 27.88
N ARG A 14 55.69 23.60 26.64
CA ARG A 14 54.94 23.99 25.44
C ARG A 14 53.65 23.17 25.26
N PRO A 15 52.54 23.74 24.76
CA PRO A 15 51.36 22.99 24.35
C PRO A 15 51.47 22.62 22.86
N ASP A 16 51.85 21.41 22.54
CA ASP A 16 51.58 20.80 21.23
C ASP A 16 50.59 19.67 21.42
N GLY A 17 49.30 19.99 21.27
CA GLY A 17 48.19 19.05 21.21
C GLY A 17 47.34 19.39 19.99
N VAL A 18 47.80 18.96 18.83
CA VAL A 18 46.95 18.90 17.63
C VAL A 18 45.87 17.91 17.89
N GLY A 19 44.69 18.39 18.25
CA GLY A 19 43.46 17.62 18.35
C GLY A 19 43.06 17.16 16.95
N GLY A 20 43.30 15.89 16.65
CA GLY A 20 42.75 15.20 15.51
C GLY A 20 41.24 15.22 15.60
N GLY A 21 40.60 16.17 14.94
CA GLY A 21 39.16 16.14 14.71
C GLY A 21 38.83 14.96 13.83
N THR A 22 38.18 13.95 14.44
CA THR A 22 37.61 12.79 13.75
C THR A 22 36.51 13.31 12.80
N LEU A 23 36.84 13.41 11.51
CA LEU A 23 35.86 13.63 10.43
C LEU A 23 35.09 12.33 10.22
N GLY A 24 34.24 11.94 11.16
CA GLY A 24 33.46 10.71 11.15
C GLY A 24 31.96 10.91 10.91
N GLY A 25 31.52 12.03 10.31
CA GLY A 25 30.11 12.36 10.17
C GLY A 25 29.59 12.59 8.75
N GLY A 26 30.44 12.54 7.73
CA GLY A 26 30.04 12.96 6.37
C GLY A 26 29.59 11.88 5.39
N GLU A 27 30.01 10.63 5.60
CA GLU A 27 29.77 9.58 4.61
C GLU A 27 28.32 9.08 4.59
N GLY A 28 27.66 9.01 5.72
CA GLY A 28 26.26 8.57 5.81
C GLY A 28 25.25 9.56 5.21
N ALA A 29 25.46 10.86 5.42
CA ALA A 29 24.57 11.89 4.90
C ALA A 29 24.61 11.96 3.37
N GLY A 30 25.80 11.91 2.77
CA GLY A 30 25.96 11.93 1.31
C GLY A 30 25.39 10.69 0.60
N ALA A 31 25.44 9.52 1.24
CA ALA A 31 24.84 8.30 0.69
C ALA A 31 23.31 8.37 0.68
N HIS A 32 22.69 8.85 1.74
CA HIS A 32 21.24 9.04 1.78
C HIS A 32 20.75 10.09 0.79
N ASP A 33 21.48 11.17 0.62
CA ASP A 33 21.14 12.21 -0.36
C ASP A 33 21.21 11.66 -1.79
N LEU A 34 22.20 10.83 -2.10
CA LEU A 34 22.33 10.19 -3.41
C LEU A 34 21.22 9.18 -3.66
N GLU A 35 20.88 8.34 -2.68
CA GLU A 35 19.76 7.39 -2.79
C GLU A 35 18.44 8.11 -3.02
N SER A 36 18.20 9.19 -2.30
CA SER A 36 17.00 10.04 -2.47
C SER A 36 16.96 10.67 -3.87
N ALA A 37 18.09 11.17 -4.38
CA ALA A 37 18.17 11.71 -5.73
C ALA A 37 17.89 10.64 -6.80
N VAL A 38 18.44 9.43 -6.64
CA VAL A 38 18.18 8.30 -7.54
C VAL A 38 16.70 7.91 -7.50
N ALA A 39 16.09 7.85 -6.31
CA ALA A 39 14.67 7.55 -6.16
C ALA A 39 13.78 8.59 -6.87
N LEU A 40 14.09 9.88 -6.74
CA LEU A 40 13.36 10.97 -7.41
C LEU A 40 13.48 10.87 -8.94
N VAL A 41 14.67 10.62 -9.46
CA VAL A 41 14.89 10.44 -10.91
C VAL A 41 14.12 9.24 -11.43
N ALA A 42 14.22 8.09 -10.77
CA ALA A 42 13.52 6.88 -11.17
C ALA A 42 11.99 7.05 -11.09
N GLY A 43 11.49 7.62 -10.00
CA GLY A 43 10.06 7.88 -9.80
C GLY A 43 9.49 8.90 -10.77
N THR A 44 10.26 9.95 -11.13
CA THR A 44 9.86 10.94 -12.15
C THR A 44 9.80 10.30 -13.53
N ALA A 45 10.80 9.49 -13.88
CA ALA A 45 10.85 8.85 -15.19
C ALA A 45 9.74 7.79 -15.39
N GLN A 46 9.38 7.08 -14.31
CA GLN A 46 8.44 5.95 -14.37
C GLN A 46 7.52 5.94 -13.15
N PRO A 47 6.59 6.90 -12.99
CA PRO A 47 5.72 6.98 -11.82
C PRO A 47 4.81 5.75 -11.65
N GLN A 48 4.48 5.03 -12.72
CA GLN A 48 3.72 3.77 -12.70
C GLN A 48 4.45 2.63 -11.98
N TRP A 49 5.79 2.72 -11.83
CA TRP A 49 6.62 1.75 -11.12
C TRP A 49 6.95 2.16 -9.69
N ILE A 50 6.41 3.27 -9.19
CA ILE A 50 6.40 3.55 -7.76
C ILE A 50 5.60 2.44 -7.09
N ALA A 51 6.16 1.84 -6.03
CA ALA A 51 5.59 0.65 -5.41
C ALA A 51 5.51 0.79 -3.90
N ARG A 52 4.43 0.28 -3.31
CA ARG A 52 4.23 0.19 -1.86
C ARG A 52 4.27 -1.26 -1.41
N ARG A 53 4.88 -1.51 -0.26
CA ARG A 53 4.93 -2.84 0.34
C ARG A 53 3.53 -3.33 0.71
N ARG A 54 3.27 -4.59 0.43
CA ARG A 54 2.06 -5.29 0.86
C ARG A 54 2.27 -5.85 2.26
N GLY A 55 1.58 -5.29 3.24
CA GLY A 55 1.63 -5.73 4.62
C GLY A 55 2.85 -5.24 5.41
N PRO A 56 3.12 -5.82 6.58
CA PRO A 56 4.19 -5.41 7.48
C PRO A 56 5.57 -5.72 6.89
N ALA A 57 6.62 -5.15 7.50
CA ALA A 57 7.99 -5.47 7.14
C ALA A 57 8.22 -6.99 7.29
N PRO A 58 8.88 -7.63 6.32
CA PRO A 58 9.10 -9.06 6.37
C PRO A 58 10.06 -9.42 7.51
N GLN A 59 9.89 -10.61 8.06
CA GLN A 59 10.86 -11.16 9.00
C GLN A 59 12.18 -11.42 8.26
N ALA A 60 13.28 -11.43 9.00
CA ALA A 60 14.61 -11.74 8.45
C ALA A 60 14.59 -13.03 7.61
N GLY A 61 15.15 -12.97 6.41
CA GLY A 61 15.19 -14.11 5.50
C GLY A 61 13.91 -14.40 4.71
N LYS A 62 12.91 -13.54 4.77
CA LYS A 62 11.69 -13.61 3.95
C LYS A 62 11.73 -12.61 2.80
N GLU A 63 11.03 -12.94 1.72
CA GLU A 63 10.80 -12.02 0.60
C GLU A 63 9.87 -10.89 1.02
N ALA A 64 10.07 -9.70 0.44
CA ALA A 64 9.15 -8.58 0.58
C ALA A 64 8.32 -8.43 -0.69
N HIS A 65 7.01 -8.29 -0.53
CA HIS A 65 6.07 -8.14 -1.64
C HIS A 65 5.56 -6.70 -1.72
N TYR A 66 5.46 -6.19 -2.94
CA TYR A 66 5.04 -4.83 -3.25
C TYR A 66 3.94 -4.83 -4.30
N ALA A 67 3.18 -3.75 -4.35
CA ALA A 67 2.28 -3.44 -5.45
C ALA A 67 2.73 -2.14 -6.09
N SER A 68 2.87 -2.10 -7.40
CA SER A 68 3.13 -0.86 -8.12
C SER A 68 1.86 -0.04 -8.31
N VAL A 69 2.02 1.25 -8.61
CA VAL A 69 0.92 2.15 -8.99
C VAL A 69 0.11 1.59 -10.17
N ALA A 70 0.78 0.95 -11.13
CA ALA A 70 0.12 0.30 -12.26
C ALA A 70 -0.58 -1.04 -11.91
N GLY A 71 -0.45 -1.55 -10.67
CA GLY A 71 -1.08 -2.80 -10.23
C GLY A 71 -0.22 -4.06 -10.43
N THR A 72 1.00 -3.93 -10.90
CA THR A 72 1.90 -5.07 -11.02
C THR A 72 2.39 -5.51 -9.64
N GLY A 73 2.26 -6.81 -9.36
CA GLY A 73 2.88 -7.42 -8.18
C GLY A 73 4.39 -7.50 -8.35
N LEU A 74 5.12 -7.10 -7.32
CA LEU A 74 6.57 -7.05 -7.30
C LEU A 74 7.11 -7.74 -6.05
N ARG A 75 8.30 -8.31 -6.14
CA ARG A 75 8.98 -8.92 -4.99
C ARG A 75 10.46 -8.55 -4.94
N LEU A 76 10.96 -8.39 -3.72
CA LEU A 76 12.37 -8.33 -3.41
C LEU A 76 12.83 -9.69 -2.88
N PRO A 77 14.06 -10.11 -3.23
CA PRO A 77 14.61 -11.34 -2.68
C PRO A 77 14.82 -11.23 -1.17
N ALA A 78 14.80 -12.36 -0.51
CA ALA A 78 15.11 -12.45 0.91
C ALA A 78 16.47 -11.83 1.24
N GLY A 79 16.52 -11.07 2.33
CA GLY A 79 17.76 -10.40 2.79
C GLY A 79 18.09 -9.09 2.07
N SER A 80 17.22 -8.59 1.20
CA SER A 80 17.40 -7.24 0.62
C SER A 80 17.26 -6.17 1.68
N ALA A 81 18.21 -5.23 1.76
CA ALA A 81 18.13 -4.07 2.66
C ALA A 81 16.92 -3.17 2.36
N LEU A 82 16.45 -3.15 1.11
CA LEU A 82 15.27 -2.40 0.68
C LEU A 82 13.96 -2.97 1.23
N ALA A 83 13.95 -4.18 1.79
CA ALA A 83 12.75 -4.82 2.31
C ALA A 83 12.12 -4.09 3.51
N GLU A 84 12.90 -3.26 4.22
CA GLU A 84 12.42 -2.42 5.30
C GLU A 84 11.69 -1.16 4.81
N SER A 85 11.95 -0.73 3.58
CA SER A 85 11.33 0.45 3.00
C SER A 85 9.87 0.17 2.64
N GLU A 86 8.96 1.03 3.06
CA GLU A 86 7.53 0.92 2.71
C GLU A 86 7.29 1.27 1.25
N TRP A 87 7.99 2.28 0.74
CA TRP A 87 7.88 2.77 -0.62
C TRP A 87 9.19 2.65 -1.38
N LEU A 88 9.09 2.30 -2.64
CA LEU A 88 10.23 2.16 -3.56
C LEU A 88 9.92 2.87 -4.88
N ALA A 89 10.92 3.54 -5.43
CA ALA A 89 10.99 3.90 -6.83
C ALA A 89 11.72 2.77 -7.58
N VAL A 90 10.99 2.01 -8.37
CA VAL A 90 11.54 0.83 -9.07
C VAL A 90 12.02 1.25 -10.45
N ALA A 91 13.30 1.01 -10.73
CA ALA A 91 13.93 1.35 -12.01
C ALA A 91 14.10 0.13 -12.94
N GLY A 92 14.08 -1.08 -12.40
CA GLY A 92 14.24 -2.29 -13.19
C GLY A 92 13.55 -3.51 -12.57
N VAL A 93 12.84 -4.26 -13.41
CA VAL A 93 12.15 -5.49 -13.04
C VAL A 93 12.48 -6.61 -14.02
N ASP A 94 12.44 -7.82 -13.54
CA ASP A 94 12.51 -9.05 -14.34
C ASP A 94 11.09 -9.62 -14.40
N LEU A 95 10.49 -9.48 -15.56
CA LEU A 95 9.18 -10.05 -15.88
C LEU A 95 9.40 -11.51 -16.33
N THR A 96 9.76 -12.37 -15.39
CA THR A 96 9.84 -13.81 -15.70
C THR A 96 8.44 -14.29 -16.10
N SER A 97 8.38 -15.04 -17.21
CA SER A 97 7.16 -15.57 -17.82
C SER A 97 6.48 -16.60 -16.92
N GLY A 98 5.90 -16.17 -15.79
CA GLY A 98 5.25 -17.02 -14.81
C GLY A 98 4.12 -16.30 -14.07
N ARG A 99 3.24 -17.08 -13.48
CA ARG A 99 2.17 -16.59 -12.59
C ARG A 99 2.78 -16.21 -11.23
N GLY A 100 3.31 -15.00 -11.11
CA GLY A 100 3.87 -14.53 -9.84
C GLY A 100 4.32 -13.07 -9.90
N ASP A 101 4.70 -12.54 -8.75
CA ASP A 101 5.23 -11.18 -8.65
C ASP A 101 6.56 -11.07 -9.40
N ALA A 102 6.75 -9.98 -10.15
CA ALA A 102 7.98 -9.71 -10.88
C ALA A 102 9.14 -9.41 -9.92
N LEU A 103 10.33 -9.86 -10.25
CA LEU A 103 11.51 -9.65 -9.41
C LEU A 103 12.05 -8.22 -9.61
N ILE A 104 12.16 -7.46 -8.54
CA ILE A 104 12.83 -6.15 -8.55
C ILE A 104 14.34 -6.36 -8.69
N ARG A 105 14.93 -5.76 -9.73
CA ARG A 105 16.38 -5.78 -10.02
C ARG A 105 17.07 -4.50 -9.60
N ALA A 106 16.38 -3.38 -9.72
CA ALA A 106 16.90 -2.07 -9.34
C ALA A 106 15.76 -1.22 -8.76
N ALA A 107 15.97 -0.69 -7.58
CA ALA A 107 15.06 0.24 -6.91
C ALA A 107 15.82 1.09 -5.91
N ALA A 108 15.22 2.22 -5.52
CA ALA A 108 15.70 3.06 -4.43
C ALA A 108 14.55 3.32 -3.44
N PRO A 109 14.84 3.49 -2.13
CA PRO A 109 13.83 3.83 -1.14
C PRO A 109 13.25 5.21 -1.42
N LEU A 110 11.93 5.33 -1.27
CA LEU A 110 11.21 6.56 -1.53
C LEU A 110 10.40 6.96 -0.30
N ALA A 111 10.39 8.24 0.04
CA ALA A 111 9.50 8.74 1.08
C ALA A 111 8.04 8.75 0.56
N GLU A 112 7.08 8.48 1.42
CA GLU A 112 5.64 8.49 1.06
C GLU A 112 5.22 9.81 0.41
N GLN A 113 5.64 10.94 0.98
CA GLN A 113 5.35 12.26 0.44
C GLN A 113 5.82 12.41 -1.01
N ALA A 114 7.03 11.97 -1.31
CA ALA A 114 7.58 12.01 -2.66
C ALA A 114 6.84 11.03 -3.61
N ALA A 115 6.44 9.85 -3.11
CA ALA A 115 5.63 8.92 -3.89
C ALA A 115 4.29 9.53 -4.31
N LEU A 116 3.60 10.21 -3.38
CA LEU A 116 2.34 10.89 -3.64
C LEU A 116 2.48 12.08 -4.59
N GLU A 117 3.58 12.83 -4.50
CA GLU A 117 3.87 13.95 -5.42
C GLU A 117 4.19 13.46 -6.83
N LEU A 118 5.08 12.48 -6.96
CA LEU A 118 5.52 11.96 -8.26
C LEU A 118 4.42 11.22 -9.02
N ALA A 119 3.60 10.45 -8.31
CA ALA A 119 2.48 9.71 -8.90
C ALA A 119 1.13 10.44 -8.72
N GLY A 120 1.11 11.72 -8.41
CA GLY A 120 -0.11 12.47 -8.09
C GLY A 120 -1.20 12.41 -9.15
N ALA A 121 -0.84 12.28 -10.42
CA ALA A 121 -1.80 12.07 -11.52
C ALA A 121 -2.62 10.77 -11.39
N TRP A 122 -2.17 9.81 -10.59
CA TRP A 122 -2.85 8.53 -10.32
C TRP A 122 -3.64 8.54 -9.01
N LEU A 123 -3.65 9.69 -8.31
CA LEU A 123 -4.39 9.83 -7.05
C LEU A 123 -5.88 9.97 -7.35
N THR A 124 -6.68 9.08 -6.78
CA THR A 124 -8.14 9.07 -6.90
C THR A 124 -8.79 8.92 -5.55
N GLU A 125 -9.98 9.52 -5.41
CA GLU A 125 -10.88 9.27 -4.30
C GLU A 125 -12.21 8.78 -4.86
N GLU A 126 -12.68 7.64 -4.37
CA GLU A 126 -13.92 7.03 -4.80
C GLU A 126 -14.75 6.56 -3.62
N GLU A 127 -16.05 6.60 -3.76
CA GLU A 127 -16.97 5.98 -2.82
C GLU A 127 -17.48 4.67 -3.40
N CYS A 128 -17.37 3.60 -2.65
CA CYS A 128 -17.91 2.31 -3.03
C CYS A 128 -18.84 1.76 -1.94
N THR A 129 -19.88 1.05 -2.38
CA THR A 129 -20.80 0.38 -1.48
C THR A 129 -20.42 -1.08 -1.36
N VAL A 130 -20.16 -1.52 -0.13
CA VAL A 130 -19.71 -2.89 0.17
C VAL A 130 -20.69 -3.59 1.10
N TRP A 131 -20.77 -4.92 0.98
CA TRP A 131 -21.51 -5.75 1.90
C TRP A 131 -20.61 -6.19 3.06
N GLU A 132 -21.00 -5.86 4.28
CA GLU A 132 -20.33 -6.32 5.50
C GLU A 132 -21.36 -6.84 6.51
N GLY A 133 -21.24 -8.10 6.91
CA GLY A 133 -22.15 -8.72 7.88
C GLY A 133 -23.64 -8.66 7.49
N GLY A 134 -23.97 -8.73 6.19
CA GLY A 134 -25.35 -8.64 5.69
C GLY A 134 -25.90 -7.21 5.62
N ARG A 135 -25.07 -6.19 5.83
CA ARG A 135 -25.47 -4.78 5.75
C ARG A 135 -24.63 -4.09 4.69
N LEU A 136 -25.22 -3.12 4.02
CA LEU A 136 -24.54 -2.25 3.09
C LEU A 136 -23.87 -1.10 3.82
N ARG A 137 -22.62 -0.85 3.50
CA ARG A 137 -21.84 0.32 3.96
C ARG A 137 -21.24 1.01 2.78
N THR A 138 -21.08 2.32 2.88
CA THR A 138 -20.25 3.08 1.95
C THR A 138 -18.86 3.22 2.55
N GLU A 139 -17.86 2.97 1.74
CA GLU A 139 -16.46 3.23 2.05
C GLU A 139 -15.92 4.28 1.09
N ARG A 140 -15.15 5.21 1.63
CA ARG A 140 -14.37 6.16 0.85
C ARG A 140 -12.95 5.64 0.74
N LEU A 141 -12.54 5.35 -0.48
CA LEU A 141 -11.23 4.84 -0.83
C LEU A 141 -10.39 5.95 -1.42
N ARG A 142 -9.22 6.18 -0.85
CA ARG A 142 -8.18 7.00 -1.45
C ARG A 142 -7.11 6.09 -2.02
N ARG A 143 -6.88 6.20 -3.32
CA ARG A 143 -5.98 5.31 -4.06
C ARG A 143 -4.91 6.08 -4.80
N LEU A 144 -3.73 5.46 -4.93
CA LEU A 144 -2.68 5.86 -5.85
C LEU A 144 -2.58 4.78 -6.94
N GLY A 145 -3.32 4.94 -8.02
CA GLY A 145 -3.52 3.89 -9.00
C GLY A 145 -4.14 2.63 -8.36
N ALA A 146 -3.45 1.50 -8.45
CA ALA A 146 -3.89 0.24 -7.85
C ALA A 146 -3.61 0.12 -6.34
N ILE A 147 -2.87 1.07 -5.75
CA ILE A 147 -2.49 1.05 -4.33
C ILE A 147 -3.58 1.75 -3.50
N THR A 148 -4.22 1.03 -2.59
CA THR A 148 -5.13 1.64 -1.60
C THR A 148 -4.31 2.30 -0.50
N LEU A 149 -4.45 3.62 -0.35
CA LEU A 149 -3.77 4.40 0.68
C LEU A 149 -4.56 4.37 1.99
N THR A 150 -5.84 4.69 1.91
CA THR A 150 -6.75 4.72 3.06
C THR A 150 -8.14 4.24 2.66
N THR A 151 -8.81 3.59 3.61
CA THR A 151 -10.23 3.26 3.55
C THR A 151 -10.88 3.88 4.77
N THR A 152 -11.87 4.74 4.58
CA THR A 152 -12.63 5.37 5.66
C THR A 152 -14.11 5.12 5.48
N PRO A 153 -14.89 5.03 6.56
CA PRO A 153 -16.35 4.95 6.46
C PRO A 153 -16.91 6.17 5.72
N GLY A 154 -17.76 5.92 4.74
CA GLY A 154 -18.52 6.95 4.04
C GLY A 154 -19.90 7.21 4.68
N PRO A 155 -20.68 8.10 4.10
CA PRO A 155 -22.07 8.33 4.52
C PRO A 155 -22.91 7.08 4.25
N PRO A 156 -24.07 6.91 4.91
CA PRO A 156 -24.98 5.80 4.60
C PRO A 156 -25.33 5.77 3.10
N PRO A 157 -25.36 4.58 2.47
CA PRO A 157 -25.62 4.49 1.05
C PRO A 157 -27.03 5.01 0.72
N GLY A 158 -27.13 5.81 -0.34
CA GLY A 158 -28.42 6.31 -0.84
C GLY A 158 -29.25 5.20 -1.52
N PRO A 159 -30.54 5.43 -1.76
CA PRO A 159 -31.45 4.42 -2.31
C PRO A 159 -30.97 3.81 -3.64
N THR A 160 -30.40 4.63 -4.52
CA THR A 160 -29.85 4.16 -5.81
C THR A 160 -28.68 3.22 -5.60
N ALA A 161 -27.72 3.57 -4.75
CA ALA A 161 -26.57 2.73 -4.45
C ALA A 161 -26.96 1.41 -3.78
N VAL A 162 -28.01 1.44 -2.92
CA VAL A 162 -28.58 0.22 -2.34
C VAL A 162 -29.16 -0.67 -3.41
N ALA A 163 -29.98 -0.12 -4.33
CA ALA A 163 -30.59 -0.88 -5.41
C ALA A 163 -29.54 -1.51 -6.33
N GLU A 164 -28.52 -0.75 -6.73
CA GLU A 164 -27.42 -1.23 -7.56
C GLU A 164 -26.61 -2.35 -6.87
N ALA A 165 -26.30 -2.20 -5.58
CA ALA A 165 -25.58 -3.21 -4.81
C ALA A 165 -26.40 -4.50 -4.65
N VAL A 166 -27.72 -4.40 -4.44
CA VAL A 166 -28.61 -5.58 -4.38
C VAL A 166 -28.65 -6.27 -5.73
N VAL A 167 -28.85 -5.53 -6.83
CA VAL A 167 -28.87 -6.10 -8.18
C VAL A 167 -27.54 -6.77 -8.52
N ALA A 168 -26.42 -6.12 -8.20
CA ALA A 168 -25.07 -6.69 -8.42
C ALA A 168 -24.90 -8.01 -7.65
N ARG A 169 -25.37 -8.08 -6.40
CA ARG A 169 -25.29 -9.27 -5.58
C ARG A 169 -26.16 -10.41 -6.14
N VAL A 170 -27.40 -10.11 -6.53
CA VAL A 170 -28.30 -11.11 -7.16
C VAL A 170 -27.65 -11.68 -8.44
N ARG A 171 -27.01 -10.83 -9.25
CA ARG A 171 -26.32 -11.29 -10.46
C ARG A 171 -25.09 -12.16 -10.18
N ALA A 172 -24.34 -11.84 -9.13
CA ALA A 172 -23.11 -12.54 -8.78
C ALA A 172 -23.39 -13.90 -8.12
N GLU A 173 -24.38 -13.97 -7.24
CA GLU A 173 -24.70 -15.17 -6.43
C GLU A 173 -25.80 -16.05 -7.05
N GLY A 174 -26.47 -15.57 -8.10
CA GLY A 174 -27.66 -16.18 -8.67
C GLY A 174 -28.94 -15.78 -7.93
N ALA A 175 -30.08 -15.98 -8.60
CA ALA A 175 -31.36 -15.49 -8.10
C ALA A 175 -31.73 -16.07 -6.72
N ASP A 176 -31.48 -17.34 -6.49
CA ASP A 176 -31.89 -18.00 -5.25
C ASP A 176 -31.09 -17.54 -4.03
N ALA A 177 -29.77 -17.43 -4.14
CA ALA A 177 -28.90 -16.97 -3.05
C ALA A 177 -28.95 -15.45 -2.89
N GLY A 178 -28.91 -14.70 -4.01
CA GLY A 178 -28.94 -13.23 -4.00
C GLY A 178 -30.25 -12.65 -3.52
N LEU A 179 -31.37 -13.29 -3.81
CA LEU A 179 -32.69 -12.86 -3.33
C LEU A 179 -32.92 -13.13 -1.83
N GLY A 180 -32.11 -13.98 -1.19
CA GLY A 180 -32.15 -14.22 0.25
C GLY A 180 -31.85 -12.99 1.11
N VAL A 181 -31.29 -11.89 0.53
CA VAL A 181 -31.05 -10.61 1.22
C VAL A 181 -32.30 -9.71 1.24
N LEU A 182 -33.34 -10.04 0.46
CA LEU A 182 -34.57 -9.25 0.40
C LEU A 182 -35.58 -9.72 1.44
N PRO A 183 -36.31 -8.82 2.10
CA PRO A 183 -37.40 -9.19 2.98
C PRO A 183 -38.60 -9.66 2.12
N TRP A 184 -38.80 -10.95 2.03
CA TRP A 184 -39.94 -11.55 1.34
C TRP A 184 -41.09 -11.70 2.30
N ASP A 185 -42.20 -11.02 2.01
CA ASP A 185 -43.47 -11.31 2.63
C ASP A 185 -44.22 -12.44 1.87
N GLU A 186 -45.35 -12.90 2.40
CA GLU A 186 -46.14 -14.01 1.84
C GLU A 186 -46.66 -13.66 0.43
N GLU A 187 -47.02 -12.39 0.20
CA GLU A 187 -47.53 -11.93 -1.09
C GLU A 187 -46.44 -11.94 -2.16
N ALA A 188 -45.22 -11.43 -1.82
CA ALA A 188 -44.05 -11.44 -2.71
C ALA A 188 -43.60 -12.86 -3.04
N LEU A 189 -43.59 -13.77 -2.07
CA LEU A 189 -43.32 -15.21 -2.29
C LEU A 189 -44.35 -15.85 -3.21
N GLY A 190 -45.62 -15.53 -3.02
CA GLY A 190 -46.72 -16.01 -3.89
C GLY A 190 -46.60 -15.47 -5.31
N LEU A 191 -46.24 -14.20 -5.49
CA LEU A 191 -45.99 -13.63 -6.82
C LEU A 191 -44.79 -14.31 -7.51
N ARG A 192 -43.68 -14.49 -6.79
CA ARG A 192 -42.49 -15.17 -7.31
C ARG A 192 -42.84 -16.61 -7.78
N ALA A 193 -43.59 -17.36 -7.00
CA ALA A 193 -43.98 -18.71 -7.37
C ALA A 193 -44.85 -18.72 -8.64
N ARG A 194 -45.78 -17.77 -8.79
CA ARG A 194 -46.61 -17.64 -10.00
C ARG A 194 -45.78 -17.26 -11.23
N LEU A 195 -44.83 -16.33 -11.10
CA LEU A 195 -43.95 -15.93 -12.21
C LEU A 195 -43.03 -17.08 -12.64
N ALA A 196 -42.48 -17.85 -11.69
CA ALA A 196 -41.70 -19.05 -11.99
C ALA A 196 -42.50 -20.10 -12.75
N LEU A 197 -43.78 -20.36 -12.35
CA LEU A 197 -44.67 -21.25 -13.06
C LEU A 197 -44.97 -20.77 -14.49
N LEU A 198 -45.20 -19.48 -14.68
CA LEU A 198 -45.41 -18.88 -16.01
C LEU A 198 -44.16 -19.01 -16.89
N HIS A 199 -42.99 -18.77 -16.34
CA HIS A 199 -41.71 -18.93 -17.05
C HIS A 199 -41.52 -20.40 -17.51
N GLU A 200 -41.78 -21.36 -16.63
CA GLU A 200 -41.67 -22.78 -16.93
C GLU A 200 -42.58 -23.21 -18.08
N HIS A 201 -43.81 -22.69 -18.13
CA HIS A 201 -44.84 -23.14 -19.08
C HIS A 201 -44.93 -22.31 -20.36
N LEU A 202 -44.58 -21.03 -20.30
CA LEU A 202 -44.75 -20.08 -21.43
C LEU A 202 -43.41 -19.55 -21.97
N GLY A 203 -42.32 -19.72 -21.24
CA GLY A 203 -41.02 -19.17 -21.64
C GLY A 203 -40.97 -17.63 -21.50
N GLU A 204 -40.03 -16.99 -22.20
CA GLU A 204 -39.95 -15.53 -22.25
C GLU A 204 -41.23 -14.91 -22.81
N PRO A 205 -41.67 -13.70 -22.36
CA PRO A 205 -40.92 -12.72 -21.55
C PRO A 205 -41.09 -12.83 -20.03
N TRP A 206 -41.55 -13.93 -19.54
CA TRP A 206 -41.76 -14.11 -18.09
C TRP A 206 -40.43 -14.34 -17.36
N PRO A 207 -40.15 -13.59 -16.26
CA PRO A 207 -38.89 -13.68 -15.53
C PRO A 207 -38.73 -15.00 -14.75
#